data_13e8d5eaec56fe5529bc554e4b9cbdc8
#
_entry.id   13e8d5eaec56fe5529bc554e4b9cbdc8
#
_cell.length_a   1.000
_cell.length_b   1.000
_cell.length_c   1.000
_cell.angle_alpha   90.00
_cell.angle_beta   90.00
_cell.angle_gamma   90.00
#
_symmetry.space_group_name_H-M   'P 1'
#
loop_
_entity.id
_entity.type
_entity.pdbx_description
1 polymer ?
#
loop_
_entity_poly.entity_id
_entity_poly.type
_entity_poly.pdbx_seq_one_letter_code
_entity_poly.pdbx_strand_id
1 'polypeptide(L)'
;MFLWLAHFSNWLTGLNIFQYTTFRAVMAALTALVFSLMFGPWTIRRLTALKCGQAVRTDGPQTHLVKNGTPTMGGSLILTAITVSTLLWGNWANPYIWILLGVLLATGALGFYDDWRKVVYKDPNGVSAKFKMVWQSSVAIIAGLALFYLAANSANNILIVPFFKQIALPLGVVGFLVLSYLTIVGTSNAVNLTDGLDGLAAFPVVLVAAGLAIFAYVSGHYQFSQYLQLPYVAGANEVAIFCTAMCGA
;
A
#
# COMPACT_ATOMS: atom_id res chain seq x y z
N MET A 1 -2.07 11.40 -13.53
CA MET A 1 -1.39 12.13 -14.62
C MET A 1 -1.98 11.73 -15.96
N PHE A 2 -1.94 10.48 -16.38
CA PHE A 2 -2.49 10.04 -17.68
C PHE A 2 -4.00 10.22 -17.85
N LEU A 3 -4.76 10.33 -16.76
CA LEU A 3 -6.18 10.67 -16.83
C LEU A 3 -6.42 12.00 -17.59
N TRP A 4 -5.47 12.94 -17.53
CA TRP A 4 -5.55 14.20 -18.27
C TRP A 4 -5.59 14.00 -19.81
N LEU A 5 -4.98 12.93 -20.33
CA LEU A 5 -5.04 12.60 -21.75
C LEU A 5 -6.48 12.36 -22.25
N ALA A 6 -7.37 11.94 -21.36
CA ALA A 6 -8.78 11.76 -21.71
C ALA A 6 -9.48 13.07 -22.14
N HIS A 7 -8.96 14.23 -21.74
CA HIS A 7 -9.51 15.53 -22.20
C HIS A 7 -9.29 15.77 -23.69
N PHE A 8 -8.30 15.09 -24.29
CA PHE A 8 -8.04 15.17 -25.73
C PHE A 8 -8.81 14.11 -26.53
N SER A 9 -9.75 13.39 -25.91
CA SER A 9 -10.58 12.38 -26.60
C SER A 9 -11.40 12.95 -27.76
N ASN A 10 -11.69 14.25 -27.74
CA ASN A 10 -12.35 14.94 -28.85
C ASN A 10 -11.50 14.98 -30.13
N TRP A 11 -10.17 14.89 -29.99
CA TRP A 11 -9.22 14.88 -31.12
C TRP A 11 -8.87 13.47 -31.54
N LEU A 12 -8.75 12.57 -30.57
CA LEU A 12 -8.40 11.16 -30.77
C LEU A 12 -9.31 10.31 -29.89
N THR A 13 -10.31 9.69 -30.49
CA THR A 13 -11.32 8.86 -29.79
C THR A 13 -10.69 7.75 -28.92
N GLY A 14 -9.53 7.24 -29.34
CA GLY A 14 -8.80 6.21 -28.57
C GLY A 14 -8.33 6.67 -27.18
N LEU A 15 -8.16 7.99 -26.96
CA LEU A 15 -7.77 8.52 -25.64
C LEU A 15 -8.87 8.41 -24.59
N ASN A 16 -10.10 8.10 -24.99
CA ASN A 16 -11.19 7.86 -24.05
C ASN A 16 -10.92 6.67 -23.12
N ILE A 17 -10.05 5.74 -23.52
CA ILE A 17 -9.69 4.57 -22.72
C ILE A 17 -9.11 4.95 -21.33
N PHE A 18 -8.46 6.11 -21.22
CA PHE A 18 -7.89 6.59 -19.96
C PHE A 18 -8.94 6.98 -18.90
N GLN A 19 -10.21 7.13 -19.27
CA GLN A 19 -11.31 7.36 -18.32
C GLN A 19 -11.67 6.09 -17.55
N TYR A 20 -11.46 4.91 -18.13
CA TYR A 20 -11.83 3.65 -17.50
C TYR A 20 -10.85 3.28 -16.37
N THR A 21 -11.37 3.17 -15.16
CA THR A 21 -10.58 2.76 -13.98
C THR A 21 -9.95 1.40 -14.16
N THR A 22 -10.65 0.45 -14.81
CA THR A 22 -10.13 -0.89 -15.10
C THR A 22 -8.89 -0.86 -15.98
N PHE A 23 -8.90 -0.06 -17.05
CA PHE A 23 -7.73 0.11 -17.89
C PHE A 23 -6.56 0.69 -17.11
N ARG A 24 -6.80 1.76 -16.34
CA ARG A 24 -5.76 2.41 -15.53
C ARG A 24 -5.21 1.47 -14.44
N ALA A 25 -6.05 0.62 -13.85
CA ALA A 25 -5.64 -0.36 -12.87
C ALA A 25 -4.70 -1.43 -13.46
N VAL A 26 -5.05 -1.98 -14.64
CA VAL A 26 -4.18 -2.93 -15.35
C VAL A 26 -2.86 -2.27 -15.74
N MET A 27 -2.91 -1.07 -16.28
CA MET A 27 -1.70 -0.33 -16.66
C MET A 27 -0.83 0.06 -15.47
N ALA A 28 -1.43 0.33 -14.30
CA ALA A 28 -0.69 0.57 -13.07
C ALA A 28 0.08 -0.67 -12.61
N ALA A 29 -0.54 -1.85 -12.65
CA ALA A 29 0.13 -3.12 -12.36
C ALA A 29 1.29 -3.38 -13.34
N LEU A 30 1.05 -3.24 -14.64
CA LEU A 30 2.09 -3.44 -15.65
C LEU A 30 3.24 -2.42 -15.52
N THR A 31 2.92 -1.16 -15.22
CA THR A 31 3.94 -0.13 -15.01
C THR A 31 4.80 -0.44 -13.79
N ALA A 32 4.19 -0.85 -12.67
CA ALA A 32 4.91 -1.24 -11.48
C ALA A 32 5.81 -2.45 -11.74
N LEU A 33 5.29 -3.48 -12.43
CA LEU A 33 6.04 -4.68 -12.79
C LEU A 33 7.25 -4.35 -13.69
N VAL A 34 7.02 -3.60 -14.76
CA VAL A 34 8.10 -3.21 -15.70
C VAL A 34 9.13 -2.36 -14.97
N PHE A 35 8.70 -1.43 -14.11
CA PHE A 35 9.59 -0.61 -13.31
C PHE A 35 10.47 -1.48 -12.40
N SER A 36 9.88 -2.42 -11.66
CA SER A 36 10.60 -3.31 -10.74
C SER A 36 11.58 -4.22 -11.48
N LEU A 37 11.18 -4.80 -12.62
CA LEU A 37 12.07 -5.63 -13.44
C LEU A 37 13.22 -4.84 -14.06
N MET A 38 12.97 -3.61 -14.51
CA MET A 38 13.97 -2.78 -15.18
C MET A 38 14.97 -2.18 -14.19
N PHE A 39 14.50 -1.67 -13.07
CA PHE A 39 15.35 -1.03 -12.06
C PHE A 39 15.88 -2.00 -10.98
N GLY A 40 15.30 -3.19 -10.85
CA GLY A 40 15.71 -4.20 -9.87
C GLY A 40 17.21 -4.54 -9.93
N PRO A 41 17.75 -4.97 -11.09
CA PRO A 41 19.17 -5.32 -11.20
C PRO A 41 20.10 -4.13 -10.91
N TRP A 42 19.69 -2.92 -11.28
CA TRP A 42 20.46 -1.71 -10.97
C TRP A 42 20.45 -1.40 -9.48
N THR A 43 19.28 -1.46 -8.84
CA THR A 43 19.11 -1.22 -7.41
C THR A 43 19.92 -2.22 -6.59
N ILE A 44 19.83 -3.51 -6.91
CA ILE A 44 20.59 -4.58 -6.24
C ILE A 44 22.09 -4.29 -6.36
N ARG A 45 22.59 -3.99 -7.55
CA ARG A 45 24.03 -3.66 -7.74
C ARG A 45 24.46 -2.45 -6.94
N ARG A 46 23.65 -1.41 -6.86
CA ARG A 46 23.94 -0.20 -6.08
C ARG A 46 23.97 -0.48 -4.58
N LEU A 47 22.96 -1.20 -4.07
CA LEU A 47 22.89 -1.57 -2.65
C LEU A 47 24.06 -2.49 -2.24
N THR A 48 24.45 -3.42 -3.09
CA THR A 48 25.63 -4.28 -2.88
C THR A 48 26.92 -3.47 -2.85
N ALA A 49 27.08 -2.53 -3.79
CA ALA A 49 28.27 -1.65 -3.85
C ALA A 49 28.41 -0.75 -2.61
N LEU A 50 27.28 -0.31 -2.05
CA LEU A 50 27.23 0.47 -0.81
C LEU A 50 27.46 -0.39 0.44
N LYS A 51 27.73 -1.70 0.29
CA LYS A 51 27.88 -2.66 1.41
C LYS A 51 26.71 -2.60 2.40
N CYS A 52 25.51 -2.37 1.88
CA CYS A 52 24.27 -2.39 2.65
C CYS A 52 23.88 -3.84 3.02
N GLY A 53 24.84 -4.64 3.47
CA GLY A 53 24.60 -6.00 3.95
C GLY A 53 24.19 -5.98 5.42
N GLN A 54 23.18 -6.74 5.76
CA GLN A 54 22.73 -6.90 7.13
C GLN A 54 23.75 -7.72 7.93
N ALA A 55 24.14 -7.25 9.11
CA ALA A 55 24.84 -8.08 10.09
C ALA A 55 23.86 -9.15 10.58
N VAL A 56 24.08 -10.40 10.19
CA VAL A 56 23.25 -11.53 10.63
C VAL A 56 23.51 -11.77 12.11
N ARG A 57 22.44 -11.89 12.90
CA ARG A 57 22.53 -12.27 14.32
C ARG A 57 23.12 -13.69 14.41
N THR A 58 24.06 -13.89 15.30
CA THR A 58 24.72 -15.18 15.54
C THR A 58 23.82 -16.20 16.25
N ASP A 59 22.71 -15.75 16.83
CA ASP A 59 21.78 -16.56 17.64
C ASP A 59 20.65 -17.21 16.82
N GLY A 60 20.68 -17.07 15.48
CA GLY A 60 19.63 -17.58 14.57
C GLY A 60 20.00 -18.94 13.96
N PRO A 61 19.04 -19.58 13.23
CA PRO A 61 19.31 -20.81 12.50
C PRO A 61 20.50 -20.68 11.54
N GLN A 62 21.33 -21.72 11.42
CA GLN A 62 22.53 -21.70 10.56
C GLN A 62 22.24 -21.41 9.09
N THR A 63 21.00 -21.68 8.62
CA THR A 63 20.53 -21.35 7.27
C THR A 63 20.53 -19.83 7.00
N HIS A 64 20.46 -18.98 8.04
CA HIS A 64 20.53 -17.53 7.92
C HIS A 64 21.95 -17.02 7.67
N LEU A 65 23.00 -17.79 8.02
CA LEU A 65 24.39 -17.41 7.79
C LEU A 65 24.76 -17.38 6.29
N VAL A 66 24.07 -18.15 5.47
CA VAL A 66 24.23 -18.16 4.00
C VAL A 66 23.82 -16.82 3.37
N LYS A 67 22.93 -16.06 4.04
CA LYS A 67 22.45 -14.74 3.60
C LYS A 67 23.36 -13.57 4.02
N ASN A 68 24.50 -13.88 4.65
CA ASN A 68 25.46 -12.84 5.04
C ASN A 68 25.98 -12.13 3.77
N GLY A 69 25.69 -10.81 3.66
CA GLY A 69 26.05 -10.02 2.48
C GLY A 69 24.90 -9.76 1.49
N THR A 70 23.71 -10.33 1.69
CA THR A 70 22.53 -9.97 0.90
C THR A 70 22.19 -8.49 1.17
N PRO A 71 22.02 -7.65 0.13
CA PRO A 71 21.72 -6.24 0.34
C PRO A 71 20.33 -6.09 1.00
N THR A 72 20.24 -5.22 1.99
CA THR A 72 18.98 -4.76 2.60
C THR A 72 18.46 -3.52 1.87
N MET A 73 17.28 -3.00 2.28
CA MET A 73 16.66 -1.79 1.71
C MET A 73 16.05 -1.99 0.31
N GLY A 74 15.87 -3.24 -0.15
CA GLY A 74 15.18 -3.55 -1.42
C GLY A 74 13.75 -3.02 -1.48
N GLY A 75 13.08 -2.87 -0.33
CA GLY A 75 11.76 -2.27 -0.20
C GLY A 75 11.64 -0.84 -0.77
N SER A 76 12.76 -0.10 -0.87
CA SER A 76 12.76 1.23 -1.49
C SER A 76 12.39 1.19 -2.98
N LEU A 77 12.76 0.13 -3.70
CA LEU A 77 12.37 -0.08 -5.09
C LEU A 77 10.86 -0.31 -5.19
N ILE A 78 10.32 -1.19 -4.35
CA ILE A 78 8.89 -1.51 -4.29
C ILE A 78 8.08 -0.24 -3.99
N LEU A 79 8.46 0.53 -2.97
CA LEU A 79 7.83 1.80 -2.62
C LEU A 79 7.82 2.78 -3.79
N THR A 80 8.94 2.89 -4.49
CA THR A 80 9.07 3.78 -5.65
C THR A 80 8.20 3.30 -6.80
N ALA A 81 8.19 2.00 -7.10
CA ALA A 81 7.36 1.42 -8.16
C ALA A 81 5.87 1.66 -7.93
N ILE A 82 5.37 1.41 -6.70
CA ILE A 82 3.97 1.67 -6.32
C ILE A 82 3.65 3.16 -6.44
N THR A 83 4.51 4.02 -5.87
CA THR A 83 4.29 5.47 -5.86
C THR A 83 4.24 6.04 -7.27
N VAL A 84 5.22 5.72 -8.12
CA VAL A 84 5.28 6.20 -9.50
C VAL A 84 4.07 5.71 -10.29
N SER A 85 3.74 4.42 -10.19
CA SER A 85 2.60 3.84 -10.92
C SER A 85 1.28 4.47 -10.48
N THR A 86 1.08 4.66 -9.17
CA THR A 86 -0.12 5.29 -8.64
C THR A 86 -0.23 6.76 -9.07
N LEU A 87 0.86 7.53 -9.07
CA LEU A 87 0.88 8.91 -9.53
C LEU A 87 0.63 9.03 -11.04
N LEU A 88 1.12 8.09 -11.84
CA LEU A 88 0.89 8.11 -13.28
C LEU A 88 -0.55 7.82 -13.65
N TRP A 89 -1.17 6.81 -13.02
CA TRP A 89 -2.47 6.29 -13.41
C TRP A 89 -3.63 6.74 -12.53
N GLY A 90 -3.39 7.14 -11.28
CA GLY A 90 -4.40 7.61 -10.33
C GLY A 90 -4.95 8.99 -10.67
N ASN A 91 -6.14 9.24 -10.17
CA ASN A 91 -6.78 10.55 -10.24
C ASN A 91 -6.31 11.43 -9.08
N TRP A 92 -5.54 12.45 -9.37
CA TRP A 92 -4.98 13.36 -8.36
C TRP A 92 -6.03 14.20 -7.62
N ALA A 93 -7.22 14.36 -8.19
CA ALA A 93 -8.31 15.04 -7.51
C ALA A 93 -8.96 14.15 -6.43
N ASN A 94 -8.63 12.85 -6.40
CA ASN A 94 -9.20 11.93 -5.42
C ASN A 94 -8.37 11.91 -4.14
N PRO A 95 -8.93 12.31 -2.98
CA PRO A 95 -8.21 12.39 -1.73
C PRO A 95 -7.76 11.02 -1.19
N TYR A 96 -8.45 9.92 -1.53
CA TYR A 96 -8.05 8.57 -1.11
C TYR A 96 -6.65 8.20 -1.61
N ILE A 97 -6.29 8.61 -2.83
CA ILE A 97 -4.96 8.37 -3.40
C ILE A 97 -3.86 9.01 -2.54
N TRP A 98 -4.08 10.25 -2.09
CA TRP A 98 -3.09 10.95 -1.27
C TRP A 98 -2.97 10.38 0.14
N ILE A 99 -4.07 9.90 0.73
CA ILE A 99 -4.04 9.22 2.03
C ILE A 99 -3.26 7.91 1.91
N LEU A 100 -3.53 7.10 0.88
CA LEU A 100 -2.83 5.83 0.65
C LEU A 100 -1.33 6.05 0.42
N LEU A 101 -0.97 6.99 -0.43
CA LEU A 101 0.44 7.35 -0.67
C LEU A 101 1.09 7.91 0.59
N GLY A 102 0.37 8.72 1.37
CA GLY A 102 0.84 9.25 2.64
C GLY A 102 1.16 8.14 3.65
N VAL A 103 0.26 7.18 3.83
CA VAL A 103 0.48 6.03 4.71
C VAL A 103 1.63 5.16 4.19
N LEU A 104 1.65 4.85 2.90
CA LEU A 104 2.71 4.06 2.27
C LEU A 104 4.09 4.69 2.49
N LEU A 105 4.22 5.98 2.19
CA LEU A 105 5.51 6.69 2.29
C LEU A 105 5.92 6.90 3.74
N ALA A 106 4.97 7.20 4.64
CA ALA A 106 5.29 7.38 6.06
C ALA A 106 5.73 6.07 6.73
N THR A 107 5.04 4.95 6.44
CA THR A 107 5.45 3.64 6.96
C THR A 107 6.72 3.13 6.29
N GLY A 108 6.87 3.38 4.99
CA GLY A 108 8.08 3.07 4.23
C GLY A 108 9.30 3.85 4.72
N ALA A 109 9.14 5.14 5.07
CA ALA A 109 10.20 5.94 5.66
C ALA A 109 10.68 5.40 7.01
N LEU A 110 9.75 4.88 7.83
CA LEU A 110 10.10 4.22 9.08
C LEU A 110 10.95 2.96 8.84
N GLY A 111 10.53 2.11 7.89
CA GLY A 111 11.28 0.90 7.52
C GLY A 111 12.66 1.25 6.95
N PHE A 112 12.71 2.22 6.04
CA PHE A 112 13.97 2.71 5.48
C PHE A 112 14.91 3.26 6.56
N TYR A 113 14.41 4.02 7.52
CA TYR A 113 15.19 4.57 8.62
C TYR A 113 15.69 3.47 9.57
N ASP A 114 14.89 2.43 9.81
CA ASP A 114 15.29 1.26 10.60
C ASP A 114 16.47 0.53 9.96
N ASP A 115 16.36 0.25 8.65
CA ASP A 115 17.41 -0.42 7.90
C ASP A 115 18.67 0.47 7.76
N TRP A 116 18.48 1.76 7.50
CA TRP A 116 19.59 2.71 7.42
C TRP A 116 20.39 2.76 8.72
N ARG A 117 19.73 2.76 9.89
CA ARG A 117 20.40 2.68 11.18
C ARG A 117 21.21 1.40 11.33
N LYS A 118 20.66 0.25 10.95
CA LYS A 118 21.34 -1.04 11.02
C LYS A 118 22.60 -1.08 10.15
N VAL A 119 22.53 -0.46 8.97
CA VAL A 119 23.65 -0.45 8.01
C VAL A 119 24.74 0.56 8.39
N VAL A 120 24.36 1.80 8.65
CA VAL A 120 25.31 2.91 8.87
C VAL A 120 25.91 2.86 10.27
N TYR A 121 25.08 2.67 11.30
CA TYR A 121 25.56 2.62 12.69
C TYR A 121 25.94 1.20 13.14
N LYS A 122 25.73 0.20 12.29
CA LYS A 122 25.95 -1.23 12.63
C LYS A 122 25.22 -1.65 13.91
N ASP A 123 24.09 -1.01 14.20
CA ASP A 123 23.26 -1.30 15.35
C ASP A 123 22.24 -2.40 14.97
N PRO A 124 22.42 -3.65 15.44
CA PRO A 124 21.51 -4.75 15.08
C PRO A 124 20.09 -4.55 15.59
N ASN A 125 19.87 -3.68 16.57
CA ASN A 125 18.56 -3.40 17.14
C ASN A 125 17.73 -2.40 16.29
N GLY A 126 18.42 -1.60 15.45
CA GLY A 126 17.77 -0.60 14.60
C GLY A 126 17.03 0.48 15.42
N VAL A 127 15.80 0.77 15.05
CA VAL A 127 14.95 1.75 15.71
C VAL A 127 14.27 1.13 16.93
N SER A 128 14.20 1.87 18.04
CA SER A 128 13.56 1.37 19.27
C SER A 128 12.07 1.04 19.04
N ALA A 129 11.56 0.00 19.71
CA ALA A 129 10.18 -0.41 19.62
C ALA A 129 9.20 0.71 20.00
N LYS A 130 9.55 1.53 21.00
CA LYS A 130 8.75 2.69 21.42
C LYS A 130 8.60 3.71 20.30
N PHE A 131 9.69 4.04 19.60
CA PHE A 131 9.64 4.98 18.48
C PHE A 131 8.79 4.43 17.32
N LYS A 132 8.95 3.14 16.97
CA LYS A 132 8.13 2.47 15.95
C LYS A 132 6.64 2.58 16.28
N MET A 133 6.28 2.25 17.51
CA MET A 133 4.87 2.33 17.96
C MET A 133 4.33 3.75 17.91
N VAL A 134 5.07 4.75 18.39
CA VAL A 134 4.62 6.16 18.35
C VAL A 134 4.44 6.62 16.90
N TRP A 135 5.40 6.31 16.01
CA TRP A 135 5.33 6.67 14.60
C TRP A 135 4.13 6.03 13.90
N GLN A 136 3.98 4.71 14.02
CA GLN A 136 2.85 3.97 13.42
C GLN A 136 1.51 4.45 13.96
N SER A 137 1.42 4.70 15.28
CA SER A 137 0.21 5.23 15.91
C SER A 137 -0.14 6.60 15.37
N SER A 138 0.84 7.49 15.20
CA SER A 138 0.62 8.83 14.64
C SER A 138 0.10 8.75 13.21
N VAL A 139 0.71 7.91 12.37
CA VAL A 139 0.27 7.70 10.98
C VAL A 139 -1.16 7.14 10.95
N ALA A 140 -1.45 6.14 11.78
CA ALA A 140 -2.77 5.51 11.83
C ALA A 140 -3.87 6.48 12.29
N ILE A 141 -3.59 7.32 13.29
CA ILE A 141 -4.55 8.32 13.79
C ILE A 141 -4.80 9.40 12.72
N ILE A 142 -3.73 9.91 12.09
CA ILE A 142 -3.87 10.94 11.04
C ILE A 142 -4.65 10.39 9.86
N ALA A 143 -4.32 9.19 9.38
CA ALA A 143 -5.01 8.54 8.28
C ALA A 143 -6.48 8.23 8.63
N GLY A 144 -6.73 7.71 9.85
CA GLY A 144 -8.07 7.42 10.34
C GLY A 144 -8.94 8.67 10.43
N LEU A 145 -8.40 9.78 10.94
CA LEU A 145 -9.10 11.07 10.98
C LEU A 145 -9.38 11.58 9.56
N ALA A 146 -8.40 11.56 8.67
CA ALA A 146 -8.60 11.99 7.29
C ALA A 146 -9.68 11.17 6.59
N LEU A 147 -9.67 9.84 6.74
CA LEU A 147 -10.71 8.96 6.18
C LEU A 147 -12.06 9.22 6.81
N PHE A 148 -12.13 9.44 8.13
CA PHE A 148 -13.38 9.76 8.82
C PHE A 148 -14.01 11.05 8.29
N TYR A 149 -13.22 12.11 8.13
CA TYR A 149 -13.71 13.38 7.58
C TYR A 149 -14.19 13.26 6.13
N LEU A 150 -13.53 12.44 5.31
CA LEU A 150 -14.00 12.15 3.96
C LEU A 150 -15.30 11.34 3.96
N ALA A 151 -15.45 10.44 4.91
CA ALA A 151 -16.64 9.60 5.08
C ALA A 151 -17.80 10.32 5.79
N ALA A 152 -17.54 11.42 6.51
CA ALA A 152 -18.56 12.15 7.29
C ALA A 152 -19.73 12.69 6.43
N ASN A 153 -19.47 12.93 5.14
CA ASN A 153 -20.50 13.35 4.17
C ASN A 153 -21.23 12.17 3.50
N SER A 154 -20.94 10.94 3.87
CA SER A 154 -21.54 9.74 3.30
C SER A 154 -21.89 8.76 4.43
N ALA A 155 -22.91 7.92 4.26
CA ALA A 155 -23.35 6.91 5.22
C ALA A 155 -22.28 5.81 5.52
N ASN A 156 -20.99 6.11 5.33
CA ASN A 156 -19.90 5.15 5.26
C ASN A 156 -19.23 4.85 6.62
N ASN A 157 -19.72 5.42 7.72
CA ASN A 157 -19.24 5.14 9.09
C ASN A 157 -19.94 3.92 9.71
N ILE A 158 -20.37 3.00 8.86
CA ILE A 158 -21.11 1.81 9.27
C ILE A 158 -20.23 0.59 9.00
N LEU A 159 -20.02 -0.21 10.04
CA LEU A 159 -19.41 -1.53 9.88
C LEU A 159 -20.48 -2.55 9.53
N ILE A 160 -20.38 -3.12 8.34
CA ILE A 160 -21.20 -4.24 7.93
C ILE A 160 -20.50 -5.53 8.36
N VAL A 161 -21.20 -6.36 9.14
CA VAL A 161 -20.64 -7.63 9.57
C VAL A 161 -20.61 -8.61 8.40
N PRO A 162 -19.45 -9.18 8.03
CA PRO A 162 -19.36 -10.18 6.97
C PRO A 162 -20.36 -11.31 7.21
N PHE A 163 -20.99 -11.80 6.14
CA PHE A 163 -22.06 -12.80 6.12
C PHE A 163 -23.43 -12.35 6.69
N PHE A 164 -23.47 -11.34 7.56
CA PHE A 164 -24.70 -10.82 8.16
C PHE A 164 -24.96 -9.37 7.68
N LYS A 165 -25.22 -9.19 6.39
CA LYS A 165 -25.40 -7.86 5.75
C LYS A 165 -26.47 -6.97 6.39
N GLN A 166 -27.40 -7.58 7.12
CA GLN A 166 -28.46 -6.85 7.84
C GLN A 166 -27.96 -6.19 9.14
N ILE A 167 -26.80 -6.63 9.64
CA ILE A 167 -26.20 -6.07 10.86
C ILE A 167 -25.25 -4.95 10.43
N ALA A 168 -25.75 -3.73 10.55
CA ALA A 168 -25.00 -2.50 10.27
C ALA A 168 -24.72 -1.78 11.59
N LEU A 169 -23.49 -1.77 12.04
CA LEU A 169 -23.07 -1.16 13.29
C LEU A 169 -22.53 0.26 13.03
N PRO A 170 -23.17 1.32 13.52
CA PRO A 170 -22.64 2.66 13.43
C PRO A 170 -21.42 2.78 14.35
N LEU A 171 -20.24 2.96 13.78
CA LEU A 171 -18.99 3.01 14.55
C LEU A 171 -18.79 4.35 15.28
N GLY A 172 -19.34 5.43 14.76
CA GLY A 172 -19.01 6.78 15.20
C GLY A 172 -17.51 7.10 15.02
N VAL A 173 -17.07 8.25 15.53
CA VAL A 173 -15.67 8.69 15.42
C VAL A 173 -14.72 7.71 16.11
N VAL A 174 -15.03 7.38 17.36
CA VAL A 174 -14.15 6.57 18.21
C VAL A 174 -14.01 5.16 17.68
N GLY A 175 -15.14 4.49 17.34
CA GLY A 175 -15.11 3.13 16.79
C GLY A 175 -14.37 3.05 15.45
N PHE A 176 -14.56 4.04 14.57
CA PHE A 176 -13.87 4.13 13.30
C PHE A 176 -12.35 4.32 13.48
N LEU A 177 -11.93 5.20 14.40
CA LEU A 177 -10.52 5.42 14.70
C LEU A 177 -9.86 4.18 15.32
N VAL A 178 -10.54 3.51 16.26
CA VAL A 178 -10.03 2.27 16.86
C VAL A 178 -9.86 1.19 15.80
N LEU A 179 -10.86 0.99 14.93
CA LEU A 179 -10.78 0.01 13.86
C LEU A 179 -9.65 0.33 12.86
N SER A 180 -9.55 1.60 12.44
CA SER A 180 -8.48 2.06 11.54
C SER A 180 -7.09 1.87 12.17
N TYR A 181 -6.96 2.21 13.45
CA TYR A 181 -5.72 2.03 14.22
C TYR A 181 -5.31 0.56 14.28
N LEU A 182 -6.23 -0.31 14.70
CA LEU A 182 -5.95 -1.76 14.79
C LEU A 182 -5.60 -2.34 13.42
N THR A 183 -6.26 -1.89 12.36
CA THR A 183 -5.97 -2.34 11.00
C THR A 183 -4.58 -1.89 10.56
N ILE A 184 -4.24 -0.61 10.66
CA ILE A 184 -2.98 -0.08 10.15
C ILE A 184 -1.80 -0.58 11.00
N VAL A 185 -1.86 -0.41 12.31
CA VAL A 185 -0.75 -0.79 13.21
C VAL A 185 -0.64 -2.31 13.32
N GLY A 186 -1.78 -3.01 13.45
CA GLY A 186 -1.83 -4.46 13.54
C GLY A 186 -1.27 -5.13 12.29
N THR A 187 -1.74 -4.72 11.10
CA THR A 187 -1.28 -5.27 9.82
C THR A 187 0.20 -4.98 9.58
N SER A 188 0.66 -3.74 9.84
CA SER A 188 2.06 -3.36 9.68
C SER A 188 3.00 -4.23 10.53
N ASN A 189 2.63 -4.50 11.78
CA ASN A 189 3.45 -5.36 12.65
C ASN A 189 3.30 -6.85 12.30
N ALA A 190 2.10 -7.32 11.94
CA ALA A 190 1.88 -8.71 11.55
C ALA A 190 2.67 -9.08 10.29
N VAL A 191 2.66 -8.23 9.26
CA VAL A 191 3.44 -8.46 8.03
C VAL A 191 4.94 -8.45 8.33
N ASN A 192 5.42 -7.53 9.17
CA ASN A 192 6.82 -7.50 9.57
C ASN A 192 7.27 -8.75 10.33
N LEU A 193 6.38 -9.38 11.12
CA LEU A 193 6.67 -10.65 11.80
C LEU A 193 6.62 -11.85 10.83
N THR A 194 5.78 -11.77 9.80
CA THR A 194 5.63 -12.83 8.78
C THR A 194 6.83 -12.88 7.83
N ASP A 195 7.53 -11.76 7.64
CA ASP A 195 8.66 -11.62 6.70
C ASP A 195 9.95 -12.26 7.27
N GLY A 196 9.86 -13.55 7.58
CA GLY A 196 10.98 -14.34 8.06
C GLY A 196 11.64 -15.24 7.00
N LEU A 197 10.96 -15.52 5.89
CA LEU A 197 11.43 -16.36 4.80
C LEU A 197 11.18 -15.67 3.46
N ASP A 198 12.05 -15.92 2.48
CA ASP A 198 11.96 -15.31 1.16
C ASP A 198 10.62 -15.62 0.48
N GLY A 199 9.89 -14.58 0.10
CA GLY A 199 8.58 -14.68 -0.56
C GLY A 199 7.38 -14.96 0.35
N LEU A 200 7.59 -15.28 1.63
CA LEU A 200 6.51 -15.62 2.56
C LEU A 200 5.56 -14.44 2.80
N ALA A 201 6.07 -13.22 2.86
CA ALA A 201 5.24 -12.03 3.01
C ALA A 201 4.73 -11.50 1.67
N ALA A 202 5.52 -11.59 0.59
CA ALA A 202 5.19 -11.02 -0.71
C ALA A 202 3.93 -11.63 -1.31
N PHE A 203 3.80 -12.95 -1.35
CA PHE A 203 2.66 -13.62 -1.99
C PHE A 203 1.32 -13.33 -1.29
N PRO A 204 1.17 -13.41 0.05
CA PRO A 204 -0.04 -12.98 0.72
C PRO A 204 -0.39 -11.50 0.49
N VAL A 205 0.61 -10.61 0.42
CA VAL A 205 0.37 -9.19 0.14
C VAL A 205 -0.23 -9.02 -1.25
N VAL A 206 0.27 -9.71 -2.28
CA VAL A 206 -0.30 -9.68 -3.64
C VAL A 206 -1.75 -10.16 -3.63
N LEU A 207 -2.06 -11.29 -2.97
CA LEU A 207 -3.42 -11.81 -2.90
C LEU A 207 -4.39 -10.86 -2.19
N VAL A 208 -3.97 -10.29 -1.05
CA VAL A 208 -4.77 -9.32 -0.30
C VAL A 208 -4.97 -8.06 -1.13
N ALA A 209 -3.93 -7.53 -1.77
CA ALA A 209 -4.02 -6.36 -2.63
C ALA A 209 -4.96 -6.60 -3.81
N ALA A 210 -4.89 -7.77 -4.46
CA ALA A 210 -5.82 -8.14 -5.54
C ALA A 210 -7.27 -8.20 -5.05
N GLY A 211 -7.51 -8.83 -3.90
CA GLY A 211 -8.84 -8.87 -3.28
C GLY A 211 -9.38 -7.47 -2.95
N LEU A 212 -8.55 -6.62 -2.32
CA LEU A 212 -8.91 -5.24 -2.01
C LEU A 212 -9.14 -4.39 -3.27
N ALA A 213 -8.41 -4.64 -4.36
CA ALA A 213 -8.64 -3.98 -5.65
C ALA A 213 -10.06 -4.25 -6.17
N ILE A 214 -10.51 -5.51 -6.08
CA ILE A 214 -11.87 -5.90 -6.49
C ILE A 214 -12.91 -5.22 -5.61
N PHE A 215 -12.74 -5.28 -4.28
CA PHE A 215 -13.68 -4.62 -3.35
C PHE A 215 -13.74 -3.11 -3.58
N ALA A 216 -12.61 -2.45 -3.74
CA ALA A 216 -12.54 -1.02 -3.99
C ALA A 216 -13.23 -0.64 -5.32
N TYR A 217 -12.98 -1.41 -6.37
CA TYR A 217 -13.62 -1.20 -7.66
C TYR A 217 -15.15 -1.34 -7.57
N VAL A 218 -15.61 -2.42 -6.96
CA VAL A 218 -17.05 -2.71 -6.82
C VAL A 218 -17.75 -1.68 -5.93
N SER A 219 -17.16 -1.34 -4.78
CA SER A 219 -17.74 -0.34 -3.86
C SER A 219 -17.75 1.07 -4.46
N GLY A 220 -16.80 1.37 -5.34
CA GLY A 220 -16.72 2.66 -6.04
C GLY A 220 -17.58 2.75 -7.31
N HIS A 221 -18.25 1.66 -7.71
CA HIS A 221 -19.11 1.63 -8.89
C HIS A 221 -20.59 1.48 -8.48
N TYR A 222 -21.42 2.49 -8.77
CA TYR A 222 -22.80 2.55 -8.28
C TYR A 222 -23.64 1.32 -8.62
N GLN A 223 -23.61 0.85 -9.87
CA GLN A 223 -24.40 -0.31 -10.29
C GLN A 223 -23.96 -1.61 -9.63
N PHE A 224 -22.63 -1.84 -9.53
CA PHE A 224 -22.11 -3.05 -8.90
C PHE A 224 -22.32 -3.05 -7.39
N SER A 225 -22.17 -1.91 -6.73
CA SER A 225 -22.42 -1.79 -5.29
C SER A 225 -23.88 -2.10 -4.96
N GLN A 226 -24.83 -1.58 -5.76
CA GLN A 226 -26.25 -1.88 -5.58
C GLN A 226 -26.56 -3.36 -5.84
N TYR A 227 -26.07 -3.92 -6.94
CA TYR A 227 -26.30 -5.33 -7.28
C TYR A 227 -25.81 -6.28 -6.21
N LEU A 228 -24.62 -6.03 -5.67
CA LEU A 228 -24.01 -6.84 -4.62
C LEU A 228 -24.43 -6.44 -3.20
N GLN A 229 -25.32 -5.47 -3.07
CA GLN A 229 -25.77 -4.93 -1.78
C GLN A 229 -24.61 -4.49 -0.86
N LEU A 230 -23.62 -3.82 -1.47
CA LEU A 230 -22.49 -3.23 -0.77
C LEU A 230 -22.70 -1.71 -0.63
N PRO A 231 -22.14 -1.05 0.40
CA PRO A 231 -22.17 0.39 0.49
C PRO A 231 -21.46 1.03 -0.71
N TYR A 232 -22.12 1.98 -1.35
CA TYR A 232 -21.47 2.78 -2.38
C TYR A 232 -20.57 3.82 -1.75
N VAL A 233 -19.29 3.82 -2.11
CA VAL A 233 -18.30 4.79 -1.65
C VAL A 233 -17.75 5.54 -2.85
N ALA A 234 -18.20 6.78 -3.03
CA ALA A 234 -17.77 7.61 -4.16
C ALA A 234 -16.25 7.76 -4.20
N GLY A 235 -15.65 7.45 -5.34
CA GLY A 235 -14.21 7.54 -5.54
C GLY A 235 -13.38 6.37 -5.02
N ALA A 236 -13.97 5.37 -4.33
CA ALA A 236 -13.24 4.19 -3.87
C ALA A 236 -12.65 3.35 -5.01
N ASN A 237 -13.22 3.43 -6.22
CA ASN A 237 -12.68 2.76 -7.41
C ASN A 237 -11.23 3.17 -7.73
N GLU A 238 -10.81 4.38 -7.39
CA GLU A 238 -9.43 4.83 -7.57
C GLU A 238 -8.42 4.07 -6.68
N VAL A 239 -8.87 3.58 -5.52
CA VAL A 239 -8.06 2.74 -4.61
C VAL A 239 -7.62 1.45 -5.32
N ALA A 240 -8.42 0.92 -6.26
CA ALA A 240 -8.06 -0.24 -7.04
C ALA A 240 -6.76 -0.04 -7.85
N ILE A 241 -6.49 1.19 -8.30
CA ILE A 241 -5.25 1.52 -9.04
C ILE A 241 -4.03 1.36 -8.13
N PHE A 242 -4.11 1.84 -6.89
CA PHE A 242 -3.06 1.66 -5.89
C PHE A 242 -2.84 0.18 -5.56
N CYS A 243 -3.93 -0.55 -5.32
CA CYS A 243 -3.86 -1.98 -5.00
C CYS A 243 -3.26 -2.80 -6.15
N THR A 244 -3.62 -2.51 -7.40
CA THR A 244 -3.05 -3.21 -8.56
C THR A 244 -1.60 -2.82 -8.82
N ALA A 245 -1.20 -1.56 -8.58
CA ALA A 245 0.21 -1.16 -8.59
C ALA A 245 1.02 -1.96 -7.55
N MET A 246 0.44 -2.23 -6.37
CA MET A 246 1.05 -3.05 -5.32
C MET A 246 1.19 -4.52 -5.74
N CYS A 247 0.24 -5.05 -6.53
CA CYS A 247 0.36 -6.41 -7.08
C CYS A 247 1.48 -6.53 -8.11
N GLY A 248 1.80 -5.46 -8.84
CA GLY A 248 2.82 -5.47 -9.88
C GLY A 248 4.23 -5.16 -9.39
N ALA A 249 4.37 -4.52 -8.22
CA ALA A 249 5.65 -4.08 -7.68
C ALA A 249 6.45 -5.21 -7.05
#